data_2e6434b5b53f6b33540cf9060fd16ae4
#
_entry.id   2e6434b5b53f6b33540cf9060fd16ae4
#
_cell.length_a   1.000
_cell.length_b   1.000
_cell.length_c   1.000
_cell.angle_alpha   90.00
_cell.angle_beta   90.00
_cell.angle_gamma   90.00
#
_symmetry.space_group_name_H-M   'P 1'
#
loop_
_entity.id
_entity.type
_entity.pdbx_description
1 polymer ?
#
loop_
_entity_poly.entity_id
_entity_poly.type
_entity_poly.pdbx_seq_one_letter_code
_entity_poly.pdbx_strand_id
1 'polypeptide(L)'
;LPITQGYAVATVEYRLYHEEKWPAQLIDGKAAIRYLRANAKELNLDPDRFAVWGNSAGGTVTQLLAVTGDEEDMDDLSVGVKASSKVNCAIAWYTISELCSAEQFGTDIADIRNKTGAGKGMMPNDGKGNDSMFTALLGYNPLLYPERTAKVSPISHVKEDCPPMLLQHGTNDLVIDYHQSSYMYEKVKAVCGEDRVELELFDNEPHGSQVIKADANIEKCIDFLDKQFFDGKNPYRKPLGKIKIVGEE
;
A
#
# COMPACT_ATOMS: atom_id res chain seq x y z
N LEU A 1 7.13 -11.62 11.59
CA LEU A 1 8.58 -11.31 11.54
C LEU A 1 8.91 -9.89 12.05
N PRO A 2 8.28 -8.78 11.61
CA PRO A 2 8.71 -7.44 12.07
C PRO A 2 8.77 -7.30 13.60
N ILE A 3 7.81 -7.86 14.33
CA ILE A 3 7.75 -7.80 15.81
C ILE A 3 8.99 -8.45 16.44
N THR A 4 9.46 -9.58 15.89
CA THR A 4 10.65 -10.26 16.42
C THR A 4 11.94 -9.53 16.08
N GLN A 5 11.89 -8.55 15.20
CA GLN A 5 13.00 -7.72 14.74
C GLN A 5 13.00 -6.31 15.37
N GLY A 6 12.23 -6.11 16.44
CA GLY A 6 12.23 -4.88 17.21
C GLY A 6 11.22 -3.81 16.74
N TYR A 7 10.33 -4.15 15.82
CA TYR A 7 9.28 -3.25 15.36
C TYR A 7 7.97 -3.48 16.11
N ALA A 8 7.29 -2.43 16.48
CA ALA A 8 5.88 -2.49 16.82
C ALA A 8 5.05 -2.56 15.52
N VAL A 9 3.97 -3.33 15.55
CA VAL A 9 3.06 -3.47 14.41
C VAL A 9 1.64 -3.12 14.84
N ALA A 10 1.03 -2.19 14.14
CA ALA A 10 -0.37 -1.85 14.29
C ALA A 10 -1.11 -2.21 12.99
N THR A 11 -2.18 -2.99 13.11
CA THR A 11 -3.08 -3.27 11.99
C THR A 11 -4.22 -2.27 12.02
N VAL A 12 -4.46 -1.62 10.89
CA VAL A 12 -5.53 -0.64 10.73
C VAL A 12 -6.70 -1.28 10.01
N GLU A 13 -7.84 -1.33 10.65
CA GLU A 13 -9.12 -1.68 10.04
C GLU A 13 -9.77 -0.38 9.54
N TYR A 14 -9.73 -0.15 8.23
CA TYR A 14 -10.33 1.01 7.59
C TYR A 14 -11.69 0.63 6.99
N ARG A 15 -12.60 1.61 6.90
CA ARG A 15 -13.94 1.41 6.33
C ARG A 15 -13.87 0.89 4.90
N LEU A 16 -14.65 -0.12 4.58
CA LEU A 16 -14.74 -0.68 3.24
C LEU A 16 -15.72 0.14 2.37
N TYR A 17 -15.64 -0.01 1.04
CA TYR A 17 -16.43 0.76 0.09
C TYR A 17 -17.95 0.66 0.28
N HIS A 18 -18.44 -0.38 0.90
CA HIS A 18 -19.87 -0.57 1.20
C HIS A 18 -20.29 0.15 2.50
N GLU A 19 -19.35 0.49 3.38
CA GLU A 19 -19.56 1.28 4.59
C GLU A 19 -19.47 2.76 4.24
N GLU A 20 -18.40 3.16 3.54
CA GLU A 20 -18.18 4.53 3.11
C GLU A 20 -17.31 4.57 1.84
N LYS A 21 -17.63 5.51 0.94
CA LYS A 21 -16.88 5.72 -0.30
C LYS A 21 -15.55 6.42 -0.03
N TRP A 22 -14.70 6.40 -1.04
CA TRP A 22 -13.50 7.22 -1.03
C TRP A 22 -13.85 8.70 -0.71
N PRO A 23 -13.11 9.39 0.17
CA PRO A 23 -11.76 9.07 0.68
C PRO A 23 -11.71 8.44 2.09
N ALA A 24 -12.78 7.83 2.57
CA ALA A 24 -12.86 7.32 3.95
C ALA A 24 -11.66 6.41 4.33
N GLN A 25 -11.20 5.57 3.42
CA GLN A 25 -10.09 4.64 3.64
C GLN A 25 -8.76 5.36 3.95
N LEU A 26 -8.50 6.47 3.26
CA LEU A 26 -7.33 7.30 3.50
C LEU A 26 -7.45 8.05 4.84
N ILE A 27 -8.62 8.63 5.11
CA ILE A 27 -8.90 9.36 6.35
C ILE A 27 -8.71 8.45 7.56
N ASP A 28 -9.22 7.22 7.50
CA ASP A 28 -9.07 6.23 8.58
C ASP A 28 -7.58 5.87 8.80
N GLY A 29 -6.82 5.66 7.73
CA GLY A 29 -5.38 5.42 7.80
C GLY A 29 -4.61 6.60 8.41
N LYS A 30 -4.92 7.83 8.00
CA LYS A 30 -4.32 9.04 8.57
C LYS A 30 -4.69 9.22 10.04
N ALA A 31 -5.95 9.01 10.40
CA ALA A 31 -6.41 9.09 11.78
C ALA A 31 -5.70 8.06 12.67
N ALA A 32 -5.48 6.84 12.19
CA ALA A 32 -4.73 5.81 12.91
C ALA A 32 -3.27 6.23 13.16
N ILE A 33 -2.58 6.77 12.16
CA ILE A 33 -1.19 7.26 12.31
C ILE A 33 -1.15 8.41 13.31
N ARG A 34 -2.07 9.38 13.23
CA ARG A 34 -2.18 10.49 14.17
C ARG A 34 -2.39 10.00 15.60
N TYR A 35 -3.30 9.03 15.79
CA TYR A 35 -3.56 8.43 17.11
C TYR A 35 -2.32 7.78 17.69
N LEU A 36 -1.65 6.92 16.93
CA LEU A 36 -0.43 6.23 17.37
C LEU A 36 0.68 7.23 17.73
N ARG A 37 0.87 8.28 16.92
CA ARG A 37 1.89 9.31 17.17
C ARG A 37 1.56 10.15 18.40
N ALA A 38 0.32 10.57 18.57
CA ALA A 38 -0.11 11.35 19.75
C ALA A 38 0.03 10.55 21.06
N ASN A 39 -0.15 9.24 21.00
CA ASN A 39 -0.04 8.34 22.16
C ASN A 39 1.30 7.57 22.19
N ALA A 40 2.29 7.99 21.42
CA ALA A 40 3.53 7.24 21.24
C ALA A 40 4.25 6.96 22.57
N LYS A 41 4.26 7.92 23.50
CA LYS A 41 4.86 7.75 24.83
C LYS A 41 4.16 6.64 25.63
N GLU A 42 2.82 6.64 25.64
CA GLU A 42 2.02 5.65 26.37
C GLU A 42 2.15 4.25 25.75
N LEU A 43 2.21 4.20 24.43
CA LEU A 43 2.33 2.97 23.64
C LEU A 43 3.79 2.47 23.52
N ASN A 44 4.75 3.20 24.10
CA ASN A 44 6.18 2.91 23.98
C ASN A 44 6.65 2.83 22.51
N LEU A 45 6.21 3.78 21.70
CA LEU A 45 6.58 3.94 20.30
C LEU A 45 7.54 5.13 20.14
N ASP A 46 8.32 5.12 19.07
CA ASP A 46 9.08 6.26 18.62
C ASP A 46 8.21 7.13 17.67
N PRO A 47 7.82 8.36 18.05
CA PRO A 47 6.95 9.20 17.23
C PRO A 47 7.57 9.65 15.90
N ASP A 48 8.89 9.54 15.77
CA ASP A 48 9.65 9.99 14.60
C ASP A 48 9.98 8.84 13.64
N ARG A 49 9.56 7.60 13.94
CA ARG A 49 9.84 6.39 13.14
C ARG A 49 8.58 5.61 12.81
N PHE A 50 7.86 6.11 11.81
CA PHE A 50 6.64 5.46 11.32
C PHE A 50 6.81 5.00 9.88
N ALA A 51 6.52 3.74 9.62
CA ALA A 51 6.39 3.19 8.29
C ALA A 51 4.95 2.73 8.05
N VAL A 52 4.53 2.74 6.80
CA VAL A 52 3.28 2.11 6.35
C VAL A 52 3.59 0.96 5.42
N TRP A 53 2.84 -0.13 5.57
CA TRP A 53 3.03 -1.34 4.79
C TRP A 53 1.67 -1.94 4.44
N GLY A 54 1.41 -2.11 3.16
CA GLY A 54 0.14 -2.64 2.71
C GLY A 54 0.22 -3.38 1.39
N ASN A 55 -0.84 -4.11 1.08
CA ASN A 55 -0.94 -4.91 -0.11
C ASN A 55 -2.29 -4.69 -0.81
N SER A 56 -2.33 -4.84 -2.15
CA SER A 56 -3.56 -4.70 -2.94
C SER A 56 -4.26 -3.37 -2.64
N ALA A 57 -5.53 -3.36 -2.26
CA ALA A 57 -6.25 -2.15 -1.83
C ALA A 57 -5.54 -1.41 -0.67
N GLY A 58 -5.06 -2.16 0.34
CA GLY A 58 -4.27 -1.59 1.44
C GLY A 58 -2.94 -1.00 0.98
N GLY A 59 -2.35 -1.53 -0.09
CA GLY A 59 -1.16 -0.95 -0.73
C GLY A 59 -1.44 0.40 -1.39
N THR A 60 -2.63 0.58 -1.99
CA THR A 60 -3.06 1.88 -2.53
C THR A 60 -3.21 2.92 -1.42
N VAL A 61 -3.83 2.55 -0.30
CA VAL A 61 -3.90 3.41 0.88
C VAL A 61 -2.50 3.72 1.42
N THR A 62 -1.59 2.72 1.45
CA THR A 62 -0.18 2.89 1.84
C THR A 62 0.53 3.93 0.98
N GLN A 63 0.41 3.84 -0.35
CA GLN A 63 1.00 4.85 -1.24
C GLN A 63 0.43 6.23 -0.98
N LEU A 64 -0.89 6.36 -0.84
CA LEU A 64 -1.53 7.65 -0.55
C LEU A 64 -1.09 8.23 0.80
N LEU A 65 -1.01 7.42 1.85
CA LEU A 65 -0.48 7.85 3.14
C LEU A 65 0.95 8.40 3.02
N ALA A 66 1.77 7.75 2.19
CA ALA A 66 3.15 8.18 1.95
C ALA A 66 3.23 9.51 1.18
N VAL A 67 2.46 9.67 0.10
CA VAL A 67 2.59 10.83 -0.79
C VAL A 67 1.75 12.03 -0.37
N THR A 68 0.72 11.85 0.47
CA THR A 68 -0.15 12.97 0.89
C THR A 68 0.17 13.49 2.30
N GLY A 69 0.90 12.74 3.13
CA GLY A 69 1.36 13.21 4.45
C GLY A 69 0.32 14.07 5.18
N ASP A 70 0.67 15.31 5.49
CA ASP A 70 -0.20 16.28 6.19
C ASP A 70 -0.97 17.19 5.22
N GLU A 71 -1.25 16.78 3.98
CA GLU A 71 -2.10 17.53 3.06
C GLU A 71 -3.53 17.64 3.61
N GLU A 72 -3.98 18.88 3.87
CA GLU A 72 -5.29 19.14 4.46
C GLU A 72 -6.43 18.72 3.54
N ASP A 73 -6.28 18.92 2.23
CA ASP A 73 -7.29 18.53 1.22
C ASP A 73 -7.49 17.00 1.11
N MET A 74 -6.54 16.24 1.64
CA MET A 74 -6.52 14.78 1.62
C MET A 74 -6.70 14.18 3.02
N ASP A 75 -7.24 14.95 3.96
CA ASP A 75 -7.47 14.53 5.35
C ASP A 75 -8.78 15.09 5.89
N ASP A 76 -9.26 14.53 6.98
CA ASP A 76 -10.34 15.07 7.80
C ASP A 76 -9.85 15.19 9.26
N LEU A 77 -9.38 16.39 9.60
CA LEU A 77 -8.84 16.69 10.93
C LEU A 77 -9.93 16.71 12.03
N SER A 78 -11.21 16.58 11.69
CA SER A 78 -12.29 16.37 12.66
C SER A 78 -12.32 14.92 13.17
N VAL A 79 -11.70 13.99 12.44
CA VAL A 79 -11.60 12.57 12.80
C VAL A 79 -10.33 12.31 13.62
N GLY A 80 -10.51 11.85 14.85
CA GLY A 80 -9.40 11.48 15.73
C GLY A 80 -8.67 12.66 16.37
N VAL A 81 -7.36 12.50 16.61
CA VAL A 81 -6.52 13.49 17.30
C VAL A 81 -5.71 14.33 16.33
N LYS A 82 -5.34 15.55 16.76
CA LYS A 82 -4.47 16.42 15.98
C LYS A 82 -3.01 16.05 16.20
N ALA A 83 -2.40 15.47 15.19
CA ALA A 83 -0.98 15.15 15.11
C ALA A 83 -0.61 15.03 13.63
N SER A 84 0.67 14.93 13.30
CA SER A 84 1.09 14.65 11.92
C SER A 84 0.75 13.22 11.50
N SER A 85 0.28 13.05 10.27
CA SER A 85 0.08 11.75 9.62
C SER A 85 1.23 11.36 8.69
N LYS A 86 2.30 12.16 8.61
CA LYS A 86 3.50 11.84 7.81
C LYS A 86 4.15 10.53 8.26
N VAL A 87 4.68 9.81 7.30
CA VAL A 87 5.45 8.59 7.52
C VAL A 87 6.86 8.72 6.95
N ASN A 88 7.79 7.92 7.44
CA ASN A 88 9.20 8.00 7.04
C ASN A 88 9.53 7.11 5.85
N CYS A 89 8.76 6.05 5.64
CA CYS A 89 8.88 5.19 4.47
C CYS A 89 7.61 4.35 4.25
N ALA A 90 7.52 3.73 3.07
CA ALA A 90 6.37 2.92 2.70
C ALA A 90 6.79 1.63 1.98
N ILE A 91 6.06 0.54 2.23
CA ILE A 91 6.18 -0.72 1.51
C ILE A 91 4.83 -1.05 0.89
N ALA A 92 4.76 -1.12 -0.44
CA ALA A 92 3.52 -1.37 -1.14
C ALA A 92 3.63 -2.59 -2.07
N TRP A 93 2.78 -3.59 -1.83
CA TRP A 93 2.75 -4.83 -2.57
C TRP A 93 1.56 -4.88 -3.54
N TYR A 94 1.82 -5.19 -4.80
CA TYR A 94 0.84 -5.42 -5.87
C TYR A 94 -0.36 -4.47 -5.81
N THR A 95 -0.07 -3.19 -5.93
CA THR A 95 -0.98 -2.08 -5.62
C THR A 95 -1.29 -1.21 -6.84
N ILE A 96 -2.29 -0.35 -6.70
CA ILE A 96 -2.72 0.60 -7.71
C ILE A 96 -2.09 1.96 -7.43
N SER A 97 -1.52 2.57 -8.47
CA SER A 97 -0.92 3.91 -8.42
C SER A 97 -1.66 4.92 -9.29
N GLU A 98 -2.28 4.45 -10.40
CA GLU A 98 -3.07 5.25 -11.32
C GLU A 98 -4.39 4.53 -11.64
N LEU A 99 -5.51 5.13 -11.21
CA LEU A 99 -6.80 4.46 -11.20
C LEU A 99 -7.46 4.35 -12.59
N CYS A 100 -7.21 5.28 -13.52
CA CYS A 100 -7.78 5.17 -14.87
C CYS A 100 -7.15 4.01 -15.64
N SER A 101 -5.82 3.87 -15.62
CA SER A 101 -5.15 2.75 -16.29
C SER A 101 -5.46 1.41 -15.62
N ALA A 102 -5.65 1.40 -14.29
CA ALA A 102 -6.08 0.20 -13.58
C ALA A 102 -7.50 -0.24 -13.97
N GLU A 103 -8.42 0.71 -14.17
CA GLU A 103 -9.77 0.43 -14.67
C GLU A 103 -9.73 -0.06 -16.11
N GLN A 104 -8.94 0.58 -16.97
CA GLN A 104 -8.75 0.19 -18.37
C GLN A 104 -8.21 -1.23 -18.48
N PHE A 105 -7.15 -1.56 -17.72
CA PHE A 105 -6.61 -2.90 -17.66
C PHE A 105 -7.67 -3.95 -17.27
N GLY A 106 -8.48 -3.64 -16.25
CA GLY A 106 -9.57 -4.52 -15.84
C GLY A 106 -10.58 -4.79 -16.95
N THR A 107 -10.86 -3.79 -17.78
CA THR A 107 -11.73 -3.90 -18.95
C THR A 107 -11.08 -4.72 -20.05
N ASP A 108 -9.81 -4.46 -20.36
CA ASP A 108 -9.07 -5.13 -21.45
C ASP A 108 -8.89 -6.63 -21.22
N ILE A 109 -8.75 -7.08 -19.97
CA ILE A 109 -8.54 -8.48 -19.62
C ILE A 109 -9.79 -9.18 -19.07
N ALA A 110 -10.99 -8.58 -19.19
CA ALA A 110 -12.22 -9.14 -18.63
C ALA A 110 -12.48 -10.58 -19.09
N ASP A 111 -12.28 -10.88 -20.38
CA ASP A 111 -12.43 -12.22 -20.91
C ASP A 111 -11.42 -13.22 -20.34
N ILE A 112 -10.19 -12.79 -20.08
CA ILE A 112 -9.14 -13.62 -19.47
C ILE A 112 -9.51 -13.90 -18.02
N ARG A 113 -9.93 -12.89 -17.26
CA ARG A 113 -10.42 -13.04 -15.88
C ARG A 113 -11.59 -14.00 -15.80
N ASN A 114 -12.56 -13.88 -16.70
CA ASN A 114 -13.72 -14.77 -16.74
C ASN A 114 -13.33 -16.23 -16.99
N LYS A 115 -12.34 -16.49 -17.84
CA LYS A 115 -11.85 -17.85 -18.16
C LYS A 115 -10.98 -18.44 -17.03
N THR A 116 -10.15 -17.62 -16.40
CA THR A 116 -9.18 -18.07 -15.38
C THR A 116 -9.74 -18.01 -13.96
N GLY A 117 -10.82 -17.25 -13.73
CA GLY A 117 -11.36 -16.99 -12.41
C GLY A 117 -10.51 -16.00 -11.59
N ALA A 118 -9.55 -15.31 -12.22
CA ALA A 118 -8.71 -14.31 -11.55
C ALA A 118 -9.58 -13.18 -10.97
N GLY A 119 -9.39 -12.86 -9.69
CA GLY A 119 -10.17 -11.84 -8.98
C GLY A 119 -11.63 -12.25 -8.69
N LYS A 120 -12.01 -13.50 -8.88
CA LYS A 120 -13.37 -13.97 -8.57
C LYS A 120 -13.67 -13.75 -7.08
N GLY A 121 -14.77 -13.07 -6.79
CA GLY A 121 -15.18 -12.69 -5.43
C GLY A 121 -14.57 -11.37 -4.93
N MET A 122 -13.64 -10.77 -5.66
CA MET A 122 -13.12 -9.41 -5.36
C MET A 122 -13.94 -8.31 -6.05
N MET A 123 -14.65 -8.69 -7.14
CA MET A 123 -15.47 -7.72 -7.88
C MET A 123 -16.85 -7.58 -7.23
N PRO A 124 -17.32 -6.36 -7.00
CA PRO A 124 -18.66 -6.14 -6.48
C PRO A 124 -19.68 -6.62 -7.53
N ASN A 125 -20.54 -7.52 -7.13
CA ASN A 125 -21.73 -7.87 -7.92
C ASN A 125 -22.92 -7.09 -7.32
N ASP A 126 -23.17 -5.90 -7.83
CA ASP A 126 -24.31 -5.08 -7.40
C ASP A 126 -25.60 -5.38 -8.21
N GLY A 127 -25.55 -6.33 -9.13
CA GLY A 127 -26.66 -6.69 -10.01
C GLY A 127 -27.09 -5.57 -10.97
N LYS A 128 -26.32 -4.48 -11.06
CA LYS A 128 -26.64 -3.29 -11.87
C LYS A 128 -25.69 -3.08 -13.05
N GLY A 129 -24.78 -4.05 -13.30
CA GLY A 129 -23.81 -3.96 -14.39
C GLY A 129 -22.63 -3.02 -14.12
N ASN A 130 -22.44 -2.57 -12.88
CA ASN A 130 -21.27 -1.83 -12.42
C ASN A 130 -20.29 -2.79 -11.79
N ASP A 131 -19.68 -3.66 -12.59
CA ASP A 131 -18.82 -4.74 -12.09
C ASP A 131 -17.41 -4.27 -11.72
N SER A 132 -17.09 -2.97 -11.81
CA SER A 132 -15.78 -2.44 -11.45
C SER A 132 -15.67 -2.13 -9.97
N MET A 133 -14.63 -2.69 -9.31
CA MET A 133 -14.30 -2.36 -7.92
C MET A 133 -14.01 -0.86 -7.73
N PHE A 134 -13.46 -0.21 -8.75
CA PHE A 134 -13.14 1.23 -8.68
C PHE A 134 -14.39 2.09 -8.78
N THR A 135 -15.34 1.72 -9.64
CA THR A 135 -16.65 2.36 -9.68
C THR A 135 -17.38 2.19 -8.34
N ALA A 136 -17.32 1.02 -7.73
CA ALA A 136 -17.91 0.78 -6.42
C ALA A 136 -17.24 1.62 -5.33
N LEU A 137 -15.90 1.72 -5.31
CA LEU A 137 -15.12 2.50 -4.36
C LEU A 137 -15.37 4.00 -4.50
N LEU A 138 -15.31 4.53 -5.73
CA LEU A 138 -15.35 5.96 -6.00
C LEU A 138 -16.77 6.53 -6.09
N GLY A 139 -17.76 5.67 -6.38
CA GLY A 139 -19.14 6.07 -6.68
C GLY A 139 -19.34 6.63 -8.09
N TYR A 140 -18.33 6.51 -8.95
CA TYR A 140 -18.37 6.89 -10.37
C TYR A 140 -17.35 6.06 -11.16
N ASN A 141 -17.58 5.93 -12.48
CA ASN A 141 -16.62 5.22 -13.34
C ASN A 141 -15.38 6.09 -13.59
N PRO A 142 -14.15 5.60 -13.25
CA PRO A 142 -12.89 6.34 -13.41
C PRO A 142 -12.65 6.86 -14.81
N LEU A 143 -12.97 6.08 -15.85
CA LEU A 143 -12.73 6.43 -17.26
C LEU A 143 -13.62 7.57 -17.75
N LEU A 144 -14.79 7.77 -17.14
CA LEU A 144 -15.71 8.87 -17.49
C LEU A 144 -15.33 10.19 -16.83
N TYR A 145 -14.52 10.16 -15.75
CA TYR A 145 -14.12 11.34 -14.98
C TYR A 145 -12.61 11.34 -14.68
N PRO A 146 -11.75 11.34 -15.72
CA PRO A 146 -10.31 11.14 -15.55
C PRO A 146 -9.63 12.21 -14.69
N GLU A 147 -10.04 13.48 -14.83
CA GLU A 147 -9.48 14.57 -14.00
C GLU A 147 -9.83 14.43 -12.51
N ARG A 148 -11.07 13.98 -12.23
CA ARG A 148 -11.49 13.68 -10.86
C ARG A 148 -10.74 12.46 -10.31
N THR A 149 -10.56 11.45 -11.14
CA THR A 149 -9.85 10.20 -10.79
C THR A 149 -8.36 10.45 -10.54
N ALA A 150 -7.74 11.33 -11.30
CA ALA A 150 -6.35 11.72 -11.08
C ALA A 150 -6.14 12.29 -9.66
N LYS A 151 -7.07 13.09 -9.14
CA LYS A 151 -6.99 13.66 -7.79
C LYS A 151 -7.03 12.64 -6.66
N VAL A 152 -7.42 11.42 -6.93
CA VAL A 152 -7.47 10.32 -5.95
C VAL A 152 -6.48 9.20 -6.27
N SER A 153 -5.71 9.36 -7.33
CA SER A 153 -4.64 8.43 -7.73
C SER A 153 -3.34 8.77 -7.02
N PRO A 154 -2.69 7.80 -6.33
CA PRO A 154 -1.44 8.04 -5.59
C PRO A 154 -0.35 8.75 -6.40
N ILE A 155 -0.18 8.38 -7.66
CA ILE A 155 0.86 8.92 -8.54
C ILE A 155 0.76 10.44 -8.76
N SER A 156 -0.44 11.01 -8.62
CA SER A 156 -0.68 12.45 -8.81
C SER A 156 -0.20 13.30 -7.64
N HIS A 157 0.07 12.70 -6.49
CA HIS A 157 0.50 13.37 -5.26
C HIS A 157 2.00 13.24 -5.00
N VAL A 158 2.76 12.61 -5.91
CA VAL A 158 4.22 12.49 -5.77
C VAL A 158 4.87 13.87 -5.85
N LYS A 159 5.58 14.25 -4.78
CA LYS A 159 6.31 15.50 -4.60
C LYS A 159 7.77 15.23 -4.25
N GLU A 160 8.63 16.24 -4.32
CA GLU A 160 10.07 16.11 -4.06
C GLU A 160 10.40 15.58 -2.65
N ASP A 161 9.52 15.82 -1.67
CA ASP A 161 9.69 15.41 -0.28
C ASP A 161 9.03 14.08 0.07
N CYS A 162 8.52 13.31 -0.92
CA CYS A 162 7.90 12.04 -0.61
C CYS A 162 8.90 11.06 0.04
N PRO A 163 8.43 10.24 1.00
CA PRO A 163 9.30 9.32 1.72
C PRO A 163 9.77 8.17 0.81
N PRO A 164 10.90 7.52 1.13
CA PRO A 164 11.35 6.33 0.42
C PRO A 164 10.30 5.23 0.35
N MET A 165 10.21 4.56 -0.81
CA MET A 165 9.24 3.50 -1.06
C MET A 165 9.90 2.23 -1.56
N LEU A 166 9.45 1.08 -1.05
CA LEU A 166 9.70 -0.25 -1.62
C LEU A 166 8.41 -0.73 -2.30
N LEU A 167 8.47 -0.93 -3.60
CA LEU A 167 7.36 -1.41 -4.44
C LEU A 167 7.64 -2.83 -4.89
N GLN A 168 6.69 -3.76 -4.69
CA GLN A 168 6.86 -5.15 -5.07
C GLN A 168 5.60 -5.67 -5.78
N HIS A 169 5.79 -6.36 -6.94
CA HIS A 169 4.66 -6.84 -7.76
C HIS A 169 5.02 -8.12 -8.52
N GLY A 170 4.05 -8.98 -8.72
CA GLY A 170 4.20 -10.15 -9.56
C GLY A 170 3.85 -9.85 -11.02
N THR A 171 4.68 -10.29 -11.98
CA THR A 171 4.50 -9.94 -13.40
C THR A 171 3.32 -10.65 -14.07
N ASN A 172 2.76 -11.69 -13.46
CA ASN A 172 1.57 -12.40 -13.94
C ASN A 172 0.30 -12.06 -13.12
N ASP A 173 0.24 -10.83 -12.61
CA ASP A 173 -0.93 -10.35 -11.87
C ASP A 173 -2.07 -9.99 -12.84
N LEU A 174 -3.14 -10.79 -12.81
CA LEU A 174 -4.36 -10.58 -13.60
C LEU A 174 -5.46 -9.83 -12.83
N VAL A 175 -5.17 -9.34 -11.63
CA VAL A 175 -6.09 -8.50 -10.85
C VAL A 175 -5.69 -7.03 -10.94
N ILE A 176 -4.41 -6.74 -10.72
CA ILE A 176 -3.82 -5.40 -10.85
C ILE A 176 -2.59 -5.53 -11.73
N ASP A 177 -2.55 -4.78 -12.83
CA ASP A 177 -1.41 -4.76 -13.73
C ASP A 177 -0.14 -4.35 -12.98
N TYR A 178 0.93 -5.12 -13.09
CA TYR A 178 2.22 -4.81 -12.46
C TYR A 178 2.82 -3.47 -12.93
N HIS A 179 2.42 -2.98 -14.08
CA HIS A 179 2.80 -1.65 -14.55
C HIS A 179 2.36 -0.54 -13.60
N GLN A 180 1.37 -0.77 -12.75
CA GLN A 180 0.99 0.17 -11.68
C GLN A 180 2.17 0.47 -10.75
N SER A 181 2.92 -0.55 -10.34
CA SER A 181 4.14 -0.36 -9.54
C SER A 181 5.26 0.28 -10.36
N SER A 182 5.38 -0.07 -11.64
CA SER A 182 6.37 0.55 -12.54
C SER A 182 6.08 2.05 -12.76
N TYR A 183 4.83 2.45 -12.94
CA TYR A 183 4.44 3.86 -13.08
C TYR A 183 4.80 4.67 -11.82
N MET A 184 4.51 4.14 -10.64
CA MET A 184 4.90 4.81 -9.39
C MET A 184 6.41 4.91 -9.26
N TYR A 185 7.15 3.84 -9.56
CA TYR A 185 8.61 3.83 -9.54
C TYR A 185 9.20 4.92 -10.42
N GLU A 186 8.81 4.98 -11.69
CA GLU A 186 9.30 5.98 -12.63
C GLU A 186 8.93 7.41 -12.20
N LYS A 187 7.73 7.59 -11.64
CA LYS A 187 7.30 8.90 -11.16
C LYS A 187 8.09 9.35 -9.93
N VAL A 188 8.27 8.49 -8.93
CA VAL A 188 9.05 8.82 -7.74
C VAL A 188 10.52 9.05 -8.10
N LYS A 189 11.10 8.19 -8.95
CA LYS A 189 12.47 8.35 -9.45
C LYS A 189 12.67 9.69 -10.15
N ALA A 190 11.72 10.11 -11.00
CA ALA A 190 11.81 11.36 -11.75
C ALA A 190 11.65 12.61 -10.88
N VAL A 191 10.85 12.55 -9.83
CA VAL A 191 10.51 13.71 -8.98
C VAL A 191 11.39 13.79 -7.74
N CYS A 192 11.63 12.66 -7.08
CA CYS A 192 12.28 12.60 -5.76
C CYS A 192 13.75 12.09 -5.83
N GLY A 193 14.14 11.45 -6.93
CA GLY A 193 15.45 10.82 -7.09
C GLY A 193 15.39 9.28 -7.02
N GLU A 194 16.41 8.63 -7.61
CA GLU A 194 16.48 7.16 -7.69
C GLU A 194 16.68 6.48 -6.34
N ASP A 195 17.30 7.17 -5.39
CA ASP A 195 17.52 6.69 -4.02
C ASP A 195 16.24 6.67 -3.17
N ARG A 196 15.15 7.23 -3.67
CA ARG A 196 13.84 7.31 -2.98
C ARG A 196 12.89 6.18 -3.32
N VAL A 197 13.23 5.30 -4.25
CA VAL A 197 12.32 4.21 -4.63
C VAL A 197 13.08 2.96 -5.04
N GLU A 198 12.62 1.83 -4.54
CA GLU A 198 13.07 0.50 -4.94
C GLU A 198 11.88 -0.24 -5.56
N LEU A 199 12.09 -0.90 -6.71
CA LEU A 199 11.10 -1.74 -7.38
C LEU A 199 11.63 -3.16 -7.52
N GLU A 200 10.89 -4.14 -7.03
CA GLU A 200 11.16 -5.56 -7.24
C GLU A 200 9.98 -6.22 -7.93
N LEU A 201 10.22 -6.73 -9.13
CA LEU A 201 9.24 -7.51 -9.89
C LEU A 201 9.55 -9.00 -9.75
N PHE A 202 8.52 -9.77 -9.38
CA PHE A 202 8.60 -11.23 -9.24
C PHE A 202 8.09 -11.87 -10.51
N ASP A 203 8.99 -12.52 -11.23
CA ASP A 203 8.66 -13.08 -12.54
C ASP A 203 7.61 -14.18 -12.45
N ASN A 204 6.59 -14.07 -13.31
CA ASN A 204 5.46 -14.99 -13.43
C ASN A 204 4.62 -15.19 -12.15
N GLU A 205 4.77 -14.34 -11.13
CA GLU A 205 4.00 -14.44 -9.89
C GLU A 205 2.63 -13.74 -10.01
N PRO A 206 1.54 -14.36 -9.50
CA PRO A 206 0.19 -13.82 -9.57
C PRO A 206 -0.10 -12.81 -8.46
N HIS A 207 -1.31 -12.22 -8.50
CA HIS A 207 -1.83 -11.37 -7.41
C HIS A 207 -1.82 -12.10 -6.07
N GLY A 208 -1.26 -11.46 -5.05
CA GLY A 208 -1.22 -12.04 -3.72
C GLY A 208 -0.32 -13.27 -3.57
N SER A 209 0.69 -13.38 -4.42
CA SER A 209 1.67 -14.46 -4.47
C SER A 209 2.21 -14.86 -3.09
N GLN A 210 2.41 -16.15 -2.90
CA GLN A 210 3.04 -16.68 -1.69
C GLN A 210 4.54 -16.37 -1.65
N VAL A 211 5.18 -16.15 -2.81
CA VAL A 211 6.60 -15.74 -2.88
C VAL A 211 6.78 -14.34 -2.29
N ILE A 212 5.88 -13.41 -2.63
CA ILE A 212 5.89 -12.05 -2.06
C ILE A 212 5.61 -12.08 -0.55
N LYS A 213 4.80 -13.01 -0.07
CA LYS A 213 4.47 -13.17 1.35
C LYS A 213 5.45 -14.05 2.13
N ALA A 214 6.41 -14.68 1.47
CA ALA A 214 7.36 -15.57 2.11
C ALA A 214 8.30 -14.83 3.07
N ASP A 215 8.77 -15.53 4.10
CA ASP A 215 9.68 -14.98 5.11
C ASP A 215 10.93 -14.36 4.50
N ALA A 216 11.49 -14.97 3.44
CA ALA A 216 12.65 -14.44 2.74
C ALA A 216 12.41 -13.05 2.12
N ASN A 217 11.19 -12.78 1.61
CA ASN A 217 10.85 -11.46 1.11
C ASN A 217 10.50 -10.50 2.24
N ILE A 218 9.85 -10.98 3.30
CA ILE A 218 9.60 -10.16 4.49
C ILE A 218 10.92 -9.71 5.11
N GLU A 219 11.97 -10.53 5.08
CA GLU A 219 13.31 -10.11 5.51
C GLU A 219 13.86 -8.95 4.69
N LYS A 220 13.76 -8.99 3.37
CA LYS A 220 14.14 -7.86 2.52
C LYS A 220 13.35 -6.58 2.86
N CYS A 221 12.06 -6.72 3.15
CA CYS A 221 11.24 -5.58 3.62
C CYS A 221 11.76 -5.04 4.97
N ILE A 222 12.19 -5.91 5.88
CA ILE A 222 12.78 -5.49 7.15
C ILE A 222 14.17 -4.83 6.91
N ASP A 223 14.97 -5.34 5.98
CA ASP A 223 16.23 -4.70 5.59
C ASP A 223 16.00 -3.29 5.03
N PHE A 224 14.95 -3.11 4.24
CA PHE A 224 14.53 -1.78 3.79
C PHE A 224 14.16 -0.88 4.97
N LEU A 225 13.36 -1.35 5.94
CA LEU A 225 13.02 -0.58 7.14
C LEU A 225 14.26 -0.24 7.98
N ASP A 226 15.17 -1.21 8.16
CA ASP A 226 16.42 -1.02 8.90
C ASP A 226 17.30 0.06 8.24
N LYS A 227 17.35 0.08 6.90
CA LYS A 227 18.04 1.12 6.14
C LYS A 227 17.44 2.50 6.41
N GLN A 228 16.09 2.61 6.44
CA GLN A 228 15.42 3.90 6.63
C GLN A 228 15.48 4.41 8.08
N PHE A 229 15.45 3.51 9.07
CA PHE A 229 15.35 3.90 10.48
C PHE A 229 16.65 3.83 11.25
N PHE A 230 17.64 3.05 10.79
CA PHE A 230 18.85 2.72 11.55
C PHE A 230 20.11 2.74 10.70
N ASP A 231 20.11 3.31 9.52
CA ASP A 231 21.22 3.26 8.55
C ASP A 231 21.71 1.81 8.31
N GLY A 232 20.78 0.86 8.29
CA GLY A 232 21.06 -0.58 8.15
C GLY A 232 21.62 -1.26 9.41
N LYS A 233 21.68 -0.58 10.54
CA LYS A 233 22.27 -1.09 11.80
C LYS A 233 21.24 -1.15 12.93
N ASN A 234 20.14 -1.87 12.69
CA ASN A 234 19.10 -2.05 13.69
C ASN A 234 19.63 -2.77 14.94
N PRO A 235 19.70 -2.09 16.11
CA PRO A 235 20.26 -2.68 17.33
C PRO A 235 19.35 -3.78 17.92
N TYR A 236 18.10 -3.86 17.48
CA TYR A 236 17.12 -4.84 17.95
C TYR A 236 17.03 -6.07 17.04
N ARG A 237 17.74 -6.07 15.89
CA ARG A 237 17.73 -7.16 14.93
C ARG A 237 18.27 -8.44 15.57
N LYS A 238 17.46 -9.49 15.57
CA LYS A 238 17.87 -10.82 16.03
C LYS A 238 18.12 -11.70 14.82
N PRO A 239 19.18 -12.55 14.84
CA PRO A 239 19.31 -13.60 13.84
C PRO A 239 18.04 -14.44 13.86
N LEU A 240 17.45 -14.69 12.70
CA LEU A 240 16.34 -15.64 12.61
C LEU A 240 16.87 -17.00 13.06
N GLY A 241 16.51 -17.38 14.27
CA GLY A 241 16.73 -18.76 14.72
C GLY A 241 15.96 -19.69 13.77
N LYS A 242 16.54 -20.80 13.40
CA LYS A 242 15.79 -21.86 12.69
C LYS A 242 14.52 -22.11 13.48
N ILE A 243 13.37 -21.77 12.90
CA ILE A 243 12.06 -22.09 13.49
C ILE A 243 12.04 -23.62 13.54
N LYS A 244 12.18 -24.19 14.74
CA LYS A 244 11.88 -25.60 14.93
C LYS A 244 10.37 -25.73 14.76
N ILE A 245 9.95 -26.30 13.65
CA ILE A 245 8.56 -26.75 13.51
C ILE A 245 8.41 -27.90 14.54
N VAL A 246 7.68 -27.62 15.60
CA VAL A 246 7.33 -28.63 16.61
C VAL A 246 6.38 -29.60 15.92
N GLY A 247 6.83 -30.79 15.56
CA GLY A 247 6.03 -31.85 14.96
C GLY A 247 6.70 -32.68 13.84
N GLU A 248 7.97 -32.43 13.50
CA GLU A 248 8.76 -33.37 12.70
C GLU A 248 9.68 -34.16 13.63
N GLU A 249 9.19 -35.31 14.09
CA GLU A 249 9.98 -36.47 14.53
C GLU A 249 9.90 -37.55 13.45
#